data_23b816a08b587c21119cdd6e7fad3c5b
#
_entry.id   23b816a08b587c21119cdd6e7fad3c5b
#
_cell.length_a   1.000
_cell.length_b   1.000
_cell.length_c   1.000
_cell.angle_alpha   90.00
_cell.angle_beta   90.00
_cell.angle_gamma   90.00
#
_symmetry.space_group_name_H-M   'P 1'
#
loop_
_entity.id
_entity.type
_entity.pdbx_description
1 polymer ?
#
loop_
_entity_poly.entity_id
_entity_poly.type
_entity_poly.pdbx_seq_one_letter_code
_entity_poly.pdbx_strand_id
1 'polypeptide(L)'
;MVLVDTSVWIRFLTGREPYATELDSLLERDEVVGHELIFGELLIGDKGGRRKLLDAYEQMHHAAPVPHGDVVAFVRERRLHGQGVGWIDVHLLASAIVGRFRLWTADPRLAALAVKFAVSYTPTATH
;
A
#
# COMPACT_ATOMS: atom_id res chain seq x y z
N MET A 1 -12.08 2.22 -0.98
CA MET A 1 -10.79 2.90 -0.68
C MET A 1 -9.64 1.93 -0.93
N VAL A 2 -8.55 2.45 -1.42
CA VAL A 2 -7.40 1.65 -1.84
C VAL A 2 -6.17 2.07 -1.03
N LEU A 3 -5.57 1.10 -0.34
CA LEU A 3 -4.28 1.25 0.31
C LEU A 3 -3.20 0.93 -0.72
N VAL A 4 -2.36 1.90 -1.02
CA VAL A 4 -1.40 1.82 -2.12
C VAL A 4 0.00 1.61 -1.57
N ASP A 5 0.62 0.47 -1.92
CA ASP A 5 1.96 0.12 -1.47
C ASP A 5 3.02 1.06 -2.06
N THR A 6 4.12 1.21 -1.35
CA THR A 6 5.26 2.04 -1.78
C THR A 6 5.73 1.67 -3.19
N SER A 7 5.72 0.39 -3.55
CA SER A 7 6.13 -0.06 -4.89
C SER A 7 5.34 0.62 -6.01
N VAL A 8 4.04 0.86 -5.79
CA VAL A 8 3.17 1.56 -6.73
C VAL A 8 3.46 3.06 -6.73
N TRP A 9 3.63 3.65 -5.55
CA TRP A 9 3.97 5.07 -5.44
C TRP A 9 5.25 5.42 -6.19
N ILE A 10 6.28 4.57 -6.08
CA ILE A 10 7.55 4.78 -6.78
C ILE A 10 7.34 4.76 -8.30
N ARG A 11 6.52 3.82 -8.79
CA ARG A 11 6.21 3.74 -10.22
C ARG A 11 5.39 4.94 -10.70
N PHE A 12 4.46 5.39 -9.89
CA PHE A 12 3.70 6.62 -10.15
C PHE A 12 4.64 7.82 -10.28
N LEU A 13 5.57 7.97 -9.34
CA LEU A 13 6.50 9.11 -9.32
C LEU A 13 7.48 9.08 -10.49
N THR A 14 7.74 7.92 -11.07
CA THR A 14 8.61 7.78 -12.24
C THR A 14 7.82 7.68 -13.55
N GLY A 15 6.52 7.93 -13.52
CA GLY A 15 5.68 7.97 -14.71
C GLY A 15 5.40 6.62 -15.37
N ARG A 16 5.54 5.52 -14.64
CA ARG A 16 5.34 4.18 -15.21
C ARG A 16 3.87 3.82 -15.27
N GLU A 17 3.44 3.38 -16.45
CA GLU A 17 2.09 2.89 -16.67
C GLU A 17 2.00 1.39 -16.38
N PRO A 18 0.83 0.88 -15.95
CA PRO A 18 -0.44 1.60 -15.76
C PRO A 18 -0.54 2.35 -14.43
N TYR A 19 0.49 2.31 -13.61
CA TYR A 19 0.48 2.85 -12.25
C TYR A 19 0.23 4.36 -12.21
N ALA A 20 0.88 5.10 -13.09
CA ALA A 20 0.81 6.56 -13.07
C ALA A 20 -0.62 7.05 -13.35
N THR A 21 -1.26 6.57 -14.40
CA THR A 21 -2.61 7.00 -14.76
C THR A 21 -3.65 6.50 -13.76
N GLU A 22 -3.54 5.25 -13.33
CA GLU A 22 -4.51 4.69 -12.40
C GLU A 22 -4.43 5.35 -11.03
N LEU A 23 -3.24 5.55 -10.49
CA LEU A 23 -3.09 6.21 -9.19
C LEU A 23 -3.54 7.67 -9.25
N ASP A 24 -3.22 8.36 -10.32
CA ASP A 24 -3.68 9.74 -10.51
C ASP A 24 -5.22 9.81 -10.48
N SER A 25 -5.88 8.89 -11.15
CA SER A 25 -7.33 8.79 -11.16
C SER A 25 -7.91 8.52 -9.77
N LEU A 26 -7.29 7.61 -9.01
CA LEU A 26 -7.71 7.32 -7.64
C LEU A 26 -7.54 8.54 -6.72
N LEU A 27 -6.45 9.27 -6.88
CA LEU A 27 -6.20 10.48 -6.10
C LEU A 27 -7.24 11.57 -6.41
N GLU A 28 -7.57 11.76 -7.68
CA GLU A 28 -8.60 12.71 -8.08
C GLU A 28 -9.97 12.39 -7.50
N ARG A 29 -10.27 11.10 -7.33
CA ARG A 29 -11.56 10.64 -6.77
C ARG A 29 -11.53 10.50 -5.25
N ASP A 30 -10.43 10.87 -4.61
CA ASP A 30 -10.24 10.76 -3.17
C ASP A 30 -10.49 9.32 -2.66
N GLU A 31 -9.98 8.35 -3.40
CA GLU A 31 -10.14 6.93 -3.10
C GLU A 31 -8.87 6.26 -2.57
N VAL A 32 -7.84 7.04 -2.25
CA VAL A 32 -6.56 6.53 -1.73
C VAL A 32 -6.50 6.71 -0.22
N VAL A 33 -6.07 5.65 0.45
CA VAL A 33 -5.84 5.66 1.90
C VAL A 33 -4.35 5.67 2.16
N GLY A 34 -3.89 6.54 3.05
CA GLY A 34 -2.50 6.58 3.49
C GLY A 34 -2.21 5.57 4.59
N HIS A 35 -0.93 5.38 4.87
CA HIS A 35 -0.46 4.52 5.96
C HIS A 35 0.85 5.09 6.48
N GLU A 36 1.03 5.11 7.79
CA GLU A 36 2.23 5.68 8.40
C GLU A 36 3.52 4.99 7.97
N LEU A 37 3.48 3.67 7.74
CA LEU A 37 4.65 2.93 7.29
C LEU A 37 5.03 3.26 5.86
N ILE A 38 4.04 3.51 5.01
CA ILE A 38 4.29 3.96 3.63
C ILE A 38 4.85 5.38 3.65
N PHE A 39 4.29 6.25 4.48
CA PHE A 39 4.84 7.60 4.64
C PHE A 39 6.31 7.54 5.03
N GLY A 40 6.65 6.71 6.01
CA GLY A 40 8.04 6.53 6.44
C GLY A 40 8.96 6.07 5.31
N GLU A 41 8.50 5.14 4.49
CA GLU A 41 9.27 4.66 3.33
C GLU A 41 9.46 5.75 2.28
N LEU A 42 8.41 6.52 1.99
CA LEU A 42 8.49 7.63 1.03
C LEU A 42 9.41 8.74 1.56
N LEU A 43 9.34 9.02 2.85
CA LEU A 43 10.16 10.03 3.50
C LEU A 43 11.64 9.67 3.45
N ILE A 44 11.99 8.46 3.84
CA ILE A 44 13.40 8.02 3.88
C ILE A 44 13.98 7.84 2.49
N GLY A 45 13.15 7.53 1.51
CA GLY A 45 13.56 7.39 0.12
C GLY A 45 13.62 8.71 -0.65
N ASP A 46 13.21 9.81 -0.04
CA ASP A 46 13.21 11.11 -0.72
C ASP A 46 14.64 11.65 -0.84
N LYS A 47 15.05 11.90 -2.08
CA LYS A 47 16.37 12.47 -2.40
C LYS A 47 16.31 13.99 -2.55
N GLY A 48 15.19 14.60 -2.18
CA GLY A 48 14.92 16.02 -2.33
C GLY A 48 13.88 16.30 -3.41
N GLY A 49 13.12 17.39 -3.24
CA GLY A 49 12.16 17.85 -4.24
C GLY A 49 10.75 17.27 -4.11
N ARG A 50 10.46 16.45 -3.11
CA ARG A 50 9.14 15.83 -2.94
C ARG A 50 8.37 16.33 -1.72
N ARG A 51 8.75 17.48 -1.21
CA ARG A 51 8.13 18.02 0.00
C ARG A 51 6.61 18.19 -0.15
N LYS A 52 6.14 18.68 -1.29
CA LYS A 52 4.70 18.88 -1.52
C LYS A 52 3.94 17.56 -1.51
N LEU A 53 4.52 16.52 -2.11
CA LEU A 53 3.93 15.20 -2.09
C LEU A 53 3.86 14.65 -0.67
N LEU A 54 4.93 14.75 0.08
CA LEU A 54 4.99 14.25 1.44
C LEU A 54 4.00 14.97 2.35
N ASP A 55 3.91 16.30 2.22
CA ASP A 55 2.93 17.09 2.98
C ASP A 55 1.50 16.68 2.62
N ALA A 56 1.21 16.51 1.34
CA ALA A 56 -0.11 16.08 0.88
C ALA A 56 -0.44 14.67 1.38
N TYR A 57 0.54 13.77 1.37
CA TYR A 57 0.34 12.41 1.87
C TYR A 57 -0.04 12.41 3.35
N GLU A 58 0.63 13.23 4.17
CA GLU A 58 0.31 13.33 5.60
C GLU A 58 -1.13 13.81 5.84
N GLN A 59 -1.67 14.62 4.95
CA GLN A 59 -3.03 15.16 5.07
C GLN A 59 -4.11 14.18 4.61
N MET A 60 -3.74 13.09 3.94
CA MET A 60 -4.71 12.10 3.48
C MET A 60 -5.31 11.36 4.66
N HIS A 61 -6.50 10.79 4.43
CA HIS A 61 -7.05 9.82 5.39
C HIS A 61 -6.12 8.61 5.48
N HIS A 62 -5.77 8.23 6.69
CA HIS A 62 -4.85 7.11 6.94
C HIS A 62 -5.58 5.90 7.50
N ALA A 63 -5.18 4.72 7.06
CA ALA A 63 -5.60 3.48 7.68
C ALA A 63 -5.04 3.43 9.10
N ALA A 64 -5.83 2.96 10.06
CA ALA A 64 -5.34 2.74 11.41
C ALA A 64 -4.28 1.63 11.39
N PRO A 65 -3.12 1.84 11.99
CA PRO A 65 -2.12 0.78 12.07
C PRO A 65 -2.61 -0.35 12.97
N VAL A 66 -2.35 -1.58 12.55
CA VAL A 66 -2.64 -2.75 13.39
C VAL A 66 -1.52 -2.88 14.41
N PRO A 67 -1.84 -3.10 15.70
CA PRO A 67 -0.80 -3.23 16.73
C PRO A 67 0.20 -4.35 16.39
N HIS A 68 1.45 -4.14 16.77
CA HIS A 68 2.55 -5.07 16.49
C HIS A 68 2.22 -6.50 16.91
N GLY A 69 1.72 -6.69 18.12
CA GLY A 69 1.39 -8.02 18.64
C GLY A 69 0.32 -8.74 17.82
N ASP A 70 -0.65 -7.98 17.31
CA ASP A 70 -1.71 -8.54 16.48
C ASP A 70 -1.17 -8.97 15.11
N VAL A 71 -0.22 -8.22 14.56
CA VAL A 71 0.44 -8.61 13.30
C VAL A 71 1.28 -9.86 13.51
N VAL A 72 1.99 -9.96 14.65
CA VAL A 72 2.74 -11.19 15.00
C VAL A 72 1.80 -12.39 15.05
N ALA A 73 0.67 -12.25 15.73
CA ALA A 73 -0.33 -13.31 15.82
C ALA A 73 -0.86 -13.71 14.45
N PHE A 74 -1.14 -12.71 13.61
CA PHE A 74 -1.62 -12.93 12.24
C PHE A 74 -0.62 -13.76 11.42
N VAL A 75 0.66 -13.40 11.47
CA VAL A 75 1.71 -14.13 10.75
C VAL A 75 1.77 -15.58 11.22
N ARG A 76 1.72 -15.80 12.53
CA ARG A 76 1.79 -17.16 13.10
C ARG A 76 0.56 -17.99 12.76
N GLU A 77 -0.61 -17.45 12.95
CA GLU A 77 -1.88 -18.16 12.70
C GLU A 77 -2.06 -18.52 11.24
N ARG A 78 -1.66 -17.63 10.35
CA ARG A 78 -1.81 -17.84 8.91
C ARG A 78 -0.57 -18.41 8.24
N ARG A 79 0.48 -18.66 9.01
CA ARG A 79 1.74 -19.29 8.53
C ARG A 79 2.33 -18.50 7.35
N LEU A 80 2.46 -17.18 7.53
CA LEU A 80 2.96 -16.30 6.46
C LEU A 80 4.49 -16.24 6.41
N HIS A 81 5.17 -16.91 7.34
CA HIS A 81 6.62 -16.98 7.36
C HIS A 81 7.18 -17.68 6.12
N GLY A 82 8.35 -17.25 5.68
CA GLY A 82 9.04 -17.89 4.56
C GLY A 82 8.44 -17.66 3.18
N GLN A 83 7.50 -16.73 3.05
CA GLN A 83 6.82 -16.48 1.77
C GLN A 83 7.43 -15.32 0.97
N GLY A 84 8.54 -14.79 1.44
CA GLY A 84 9.27 -13.75 0.70
C GLY A 84 8.67 -12.36 0.78
N VAL A 85 7.74 -12.12 1.71
CA VAL A 85 7.21 -10.78 1.97
C VAL A 85 7.89 -10.18 3.20
N GLY A 86 8.03 -8.86 3.20
CA GLY A 86 8.65 -8.14 4.29
C GLY A 86 7.66 -7.83 5.42
N TRP A 87 8.22 -7.40 6.55
CA TRP A 87 7.43 -7.08 7.74
C TRP A 87 6.44 -5.93 7.47
N ILE A 88 6.88 -4.89 6.75
CA ILE A 88 6.00 -3.78 6.40
C ILE A 88 4.86 -4.27 5.50
N ASP A 89 5.14 -5.14 4.55
CA ASP A 89 4.13 -5.72 3.67
C ASP A 89 3.04 -6.42 4.46
N VAL A 90 3.42 -7.19 5.48
CA VAL A 90 2.44 -7.89 6.33
C VAL A 90 1.60 -6.90 7.13
N HIS A 91 2.19 -5.81 7.61
CA HIS A 91 1.45 -4.75 8.27
C HIS A 91 0.41 -4.12 7.33
N LEU A 92 0.78 -3.85 6.09
CA LEU A 92 -0.15 -3.29 5.09
C LEU A 92 -1.30 -4.25 4.81
N LEU A 93 -0.99 -5.53 4.66
CA LEU A 93 -1.99 -6.57 4.46
C LEU A 93 -2.97 -6.61 5.63
N ALA A 94 -2.46 -6.61 6.86
CA ALA A 94 -3.28 -6.62 8.06
C ALA A 94 -4.18 -5.37 8.14
N SER A 95 -3.62 -4.19 7.84
CA SER A 95 -4.38 -2.94 7.84
C SER A 95 -5.49 -2.93 6.79
N ALA A 96 -5.22 -3.50 5.61
CA ALA A 96 -6.23 -3.62 4.56
C ALA A 96 -7.36 -4.53 4.99
N ILE A 97 -7.05 -5.67 5.61
CA ILE A 97 -8.06 -6.62 6.09
C ILE A 97 -8.93 -5.97 7.18
N VAL A 98 -8.31 -5.41 8.20
CA VAL A 98 -9.03 -4.83 9.34
C VAL A 98 -9.84 -3.61 8.93
N GLY A 99 -9.27 -2.74 8.10
CA GLY A 99 -9.92 -1.52 7.64
C GLY A 99 -10.87 -1.72 6.46
N ARG A 100 -10.91 -2.94 5.92
CA ARG A 100 -11.72 -3.26 4.73
C ARG A 100 -11.34 -2.40 3.52
N PHE A 101 -10.06 -2.20 3.33
CA PHE A 101 -9.52 -1.55 2.15
C PHE A 101 -9.04 -2.59 1.15
N ARG A 102 -8.93 -2.21 -0.10
CA ARG A 102 -8.21 -3.01 -1.07
C ARG A 102 -6.75 -2.63 -1.04
N LEU A 103 -5.87 -3.59 -1.27
CA LEU A 103 -4.43 -3.38 -1.27
C LEU A 103 -3.90 -3.47 -2.69
N TRP A 104 -3.25 -2.41 -3.14
CA TRP A 104 -2.63 -2.36 -4.46
C TRP A 104 -1.11 -2.34 -4.32
N THR A 105 -0.47 -3.33 -4.89
CA THR A 105 0.99 -3.49 -4.86
C THR A 105 1.49 -3.95 -6.23
N ALA A 106 2.73 -3.60 -6.53
CA ALA A 106 3.43 -4.10 -7.72
C ALA A 106 4.30 -5.32 -7.40
N ASP A 107 4.42 -5.70 -6.12
CA ASP A 107 5.17 -6.89 -5.71
C ASP A 107 4.30 -8.13 -5.90
N PRO A 108 4.72 -9.10 -6.75
CA PRO A 108 3.92 -10.30 -7.02
C PRO A 108 3.62 -11.14 -5.78
N ARG A 109 4.52 -11.17 -4.81
CA ARG A 109 4.34 -11.97 -3.60
C ARG A 109 3.27 -11.38 -2.69
N LEU A 110 3.33 -10.07 -2.48
CA LEU A 110 2.31 -9.39 -1.70
C LEU A 110 0.97 -9.38 -2.44
N ALA A 111 0.98 -9.23 -3.76
CA ALA A 111 -0.23 -9.30 -4.58
C ALA A 111 -0.93 -10.65 -4.44
N ALA A 112 -0.16 -11.75 -4.43
CA ALA A 112 -0.73 -13.09 -4.24
C ALA A 112 -1.39 -13.24 -2.86
N LEU A 113 -0.79 -12.69 -1.82
CA LEU A 113 -1.39 -12.69 -0.48
C LEU A 113 -2.66 -11.83 -0.44
N ALA A 114 -2.66 -10.68 -1.11
CA ALA A 114 -3.84 -9.82 -1.17
C ALA A 114 -5.01 -10.56 -1.84
N VAL A 115 -4.76 -11.34 -2.88
CA VAL A 115 -5.78 -12.19 -3.51
C VAL A 115 -6.26 -13.26 -2.53
N LYS A 116 -5.34 -13.93 -1.86
CA LYS A 116 -5.66 -14.99 -0.90
C LYS A 116 -6.59 -14.49 0.21
N PHE A 117 -6.38 -13.28 0.69
CA PHE A 117 -7.19 -12.67 1.75
C PHE A 117 -8.34 -11.80 1.22
N ALA A 118 -8.61 -11.86 -0.08
CA ALA A 118 -9.72 -11.17 -0.73
C ALA A 118 -9.69 -9.64 -0.57
N VAL A 119 -8.50 -9.05 -0.54
CA VAL A 119 -8.32 -7.60 -0.45
C VAL A 119 -7.55 -7.02 -1.63
N SER A 120 -7.34 -7.79 -2.68
CA SER A 120 -6.56 -7.30 -3.82
C SER A 120 -7.26 -6.18 -4.58
N TYR A 121 -6.48 -5.23 -5.04
CA TYR A 121 -6.92 -4.21 -6.00
C TYR A 121 -6.27 -4.49 -7.35
N THR A 122 -7.08 -4.55 -8.37
CA THR A 122 -6.60 -4.68 -9.75
C THR A 122 -6.99 -3.40 -10.49
N PRO A 123 -6.03 -2.71 -11.13
CA PRO A 123 -6.34 -1.53 -11.92
C PRO A 123 -7.39 -1.83 -12.97
N THR A 124 -8.30 -0.88 -13.18
CA THR A 124 -9.29 -0.99 -14.23
C THR A 124 -8.56 -0.99 -15.57
N ALA A 125 -8.87 -1.97 -16.42
CA ALA A 125 -8.30 -1.97 -17.75
C ALA A 125 -8.77 -0.70 -18.48
N THR A 126 -7.81 0.16 -18.81
CA THR A 126 -8.08 1.35 -19.61
C THR A 126 -7.81 1.02 -21.07
N HIS A 127 -8.72 1.40 -21.86
CA HIS A 127 -8.67 1.11 -23.28
C HIS A 127 -8.40 2.35 -24.09
#